data_d3a512ae74f1705a832b95d39678fd7a
#
_entry.id   d3a512ae74f1705a832b95d39678fd7a
#
_cell.length_a   1.000
_cell.length_b   1.000
_cell.length_c   1.000
_cell.angle_alpha   90.00
_cell.angle_beta   90.00
_cell.angle_gamma   90.00
#
_symmetry.space_group_name_H-M   'P 1'
#
loop_
_entity.id
_entity.type
_entity.pdbx_description
1 polymer ?
#
loop_
_entity_poly.entity_id
_entity_poly.type
_entity_poly.pdbx_seq_one_letter_code
_entity_poly.pdbx_strand_id
1 'polypeptide(L)'
;IDSSDKVAHKEIKALIEYEKSLLNANVLNELYSYNDNIVWIYKGEEISINSKTHLNKWLSKNCDEIYYATPTFINELINKHKASSVMSLARINLLTHLLEYSSDSNLGFEQSKFPPEKTLFLTLLRKTEIHREHLGSYELLEPKDSSFSNLWKTCEDFLEGSKEKPRKLGELINLLKSRPLKLKQG
;
A
#
# COMPACT_ATOMS: atom_id res chain seq x y z
N ILE A 1 -8.42 3.16 42.30
CA ILE A 1 -7.24 2.44 42.84
C ILE A 1 -6.17 3.48 43.03
N ASP A 2 -5.56 3.48 44.20
CA ASP A 2 -4.45 4.37 44.48
C ASP A 2 -3.31 4.09 43.47
N SER A 3 -2.88 5.09 42.73
CA SER A 3 -1.81 4.99 41.73
C SER A 3 -0.45 4.60 42.34
N SER A 4 -0.35 4.64 43.69
CA SER A 4 0.83 4.25 44.44
C SER A 4 0.90 2.72 44.68
N ASP A 5 -0.22 1.97 44.60
CA ASP A 5 -0.24 0.53 44.77
C ASP A 5 0.15 -0.20 43.46
N LYS A 6 1.45 -0.42 43.33
CA LYS A 6 2.03 -1.11 42.17
C LYS A 6 1.58 -2.55 42.01
N VAL A 7 1.25 -3.24 43.11
CA VAL A 7 0.83 -4.67 43.08
C VAL A 7 -0.58 -4.75 42.56
N ALA A 8 -1.53 -3.99 43.14
CA ALA A 8 -2.90 -3.94 42.68
C ALA A 8 -2.98 -3.48 41.22
N HIS A 9 -2.17 -2.49 40.79
CA HIS A 9 -2.11 -2.03 39.41
C HIS A 9 -1.65 -3.12 38.42
N LYS A 10 -0.64 -3.92 38.83
CA LYS A 10 -0.14 -5.03 38.02
C LYS A 10 -1.16 -6.14 37.86
N GLU A 11 -1.84 -6.51 38.96
CA GLU A 11 -2.86 -7.57 38.94
C GLU A 11 -4.07 -7.17 38.09
N ILE A 12 -4.56 -5.94 38.26
CA ILE A 12 -5.68 -5.44 37.43
C ILE A 12 -5.31 -5.39 35.95
N LYS A 13 -4.10 -4.95 35.65
CA LYS A 13 -3.64 -4.96 34.24
C LYS A 13 -3.62 -6.37 33.68
N ALA A 14 -3.14 -7.34 34.44
CA ALA A 14 -3.14 -8.75 34.03
C ALA A 14 -4.57 -9.29 33.81
N LEU A 15 -5.50 -8.94 34.73
CA LEU A 15 -6.90 -9.33 34.60
C LEU A 15 -7.56 -8.70 33.37
N ILE A 16 -7.32 -7.42 33.10
CA ILE A 16 -7.83 -6.74 31.90
C ILE A 16 -7.31 -7.42 30.63
N GLU A 17 -6.03 -7.76 30.56
CA GLU A 17 -5.47 -8.44 29.38
C GLU A 17 -6.04 -9.87 29.23
N TYR A 18 -6.29 -10.57 30.32
CA TYR A 18 -6.96 -11.87 30.30
C TYR A 18 -8.39 -11.77 29.76
N GLU A 19 -9.21 -10.84 30.30
CA GLU A 19 -10.59 -10.63 29.84
C GLU A 19 -10.64 -10.18 28.37
N LYS A 20 -9.73 -9.32 27.93
CA LYS A 20 -9.59 -8.97 26.52
C LYS A 20 -9.27 -10.18 25.65
N SER A 21 -8.41 -11.08 26.13
CA SER A 21 -8.07 -12.29 25.38
C SER A 21 -9.25 -13.24 25.24
N LEU A 22 -10.05 -13.39 26.30
CA LEU A 22 -11.30 -14.18 26.26
C LEU A 22 -12.32 -13.56 25.31
N LEU A 23 -12.53 -12.26 25.40
CA LEU A 23 -13.46 -11.55 24.52
C LEU A 23 -13.04 -11.72 23.05
N ASN A 24 -11.76 -11.51 22.75
CA ASN A 24 -11.25 -11.67 21.38
C ASN A 24 -11.41 -13.13 20.88
N ALA A 25 -11.13 -14.11 21.73
CA ALA A 25 -11.30 -15.53 21.38
C ALA A 25 -12.78 -15.84 21.07
N ASN A 26 -13.69 -15.38 21.91
CA ASN A 26 -15.14 -15.60 21.71
C ASN A 26 -15.64 -14.90 20.45
N VAL A 27 -15.29 -13.62 20.25
CA VAL A 27 -15.68 -12.87 19.03
C VAL A 27 -15.13 -13.55 17.78
N LEU A 28 -13.87 -13.97 17.77
CA LEU A 28 -13.26 -14.64 16.62
C LEU A 28 -13.89 -16.01 16.37
N ASN A 29 -14.20 -16.77 17.42
CA ASN A 29 -14.86 -18.07 17.28
C ASN A 29 -16.25 -17.92 16.69
N GLU A 30 -17.06 -16.96 17.16
CA GLU A 30 -18.38 -16.69 16.59
C GLU A 30 -18.29 -16.18 15.14
N LEU A 31 -17.45 -15.19 14.87
CA LEU A 31 -17.29 -14.65 13.51
C LEU A 31 -16.84 -15.70 12.49
N TYR A 32 -16.06 -16.70 12.91
CA TYR A 32 -15.56 -17.75 12.03
C TYR A 32 -16.29 -19.09 12.17
N SER A 33 -17.36 -19.15 12.96
CA SER A 33 -18.22 -20.35 13.06
C SER A 33 -19.07 -20.54 11.81
N TYR A 34 -19.37 -19.44 11.09
CA TYR A 34 -20.24 -19.44 9.88
C TYR A 34 -21.59 -20.15 10.11
N ASN A 35 -22.10 -20.02 11.31
CA ASN A 35 -23.39 -20.58 11.71
C ASN A 35 -24.53 -19.59 11.42
N ASP A 36 -25.78 -20.07 11.53
CA ASP A 36 -26.99 -19.29 11.25
C ASP A 36 -27.23 -18.14 12.26
N ASN A 37 -26.42 -18.06 13.33
CA ASN A 37 -26.54 -16.97 14.30
C ASN A 37 -25.86 -15.68 13.83
N ILE A 38 -25.08 -15.73 12.72
CA ILE A 38 -24.39 -14.56 12.17
C ILE A 38 -25.06 -14.13 10.88
N VAL A 39 -25.57 -12.91 10.88
CA VAL A 39 -26.11 -12.25 9.69
C VAL A 39 -25.07 -11.30 9.12
N TRP A 40 -24.66 -11.54 7.88
CA TRP A 40 -23.74 -10.67 7.16
C TRP A 40 -24.52 -9.66 6.35
N ILE A 41 -24.26 -8.36 6.58
CA ILE A 41 -24.96 -7.28 5.88
C ILE A 41 -23.94 -6.44 5.10
N TYR A 42 -24.20 -6.21 3.83
CA TYR A 42 -23.40 -5.34 2.98
C TYR A 42 -24.28 -4.42 2.15
N LYS A 43 -24.03 -3.11 2.22
CA LYS A 43 -24.83 -2.05 1.56
C LYS A 43 -26.33 -2.12 1.87
N GLY A 44 -26.70 -2.64 3.05
CA GLY A 44 -28.09 -2.80 3.49
C GLY A 44 -28.76 -4.09 3.08
N GLU A 45 -28.08 -4.96 2.35
CA GLU A 45 -28.58 -6.27 1.92
C GLU A 45 -27.92 -7.40 2.69
N GLU A 46 -28.67 -8.44 2.98
CA GLU A 46 -28.13 -9.64 3.61
C GLU A 46 -27.35 -10.46 2.58
N ILE A 47 -26.17 -10.91 2.98
CA ILE A 47 -25.28 -11.75 2.17
C ILE A 47 -25.02 -13.08 2.87
N SER A 48 -25.00 -14.17 2.12
CA SER A 48 -24.70 -15.50 2.66
C SER A 48 -23.21 -15.76 2.63
N ILE A 49 -22.59 -15.90 3.78
CA ILE A 49 -21.17 -16.28 3.95
C ILE A 49 -21.13 -17.58 4.75
N ASN A 50 -20.73 -18.66 4.12
CA ASN A 50 -20.77 -20.01 4.69
C ASN A 50 -19.41 -20.62 5.03
N SER A 51 -18.32 -19.89 4.80
CA SER A 51 -16.97 -20.34 5.13
C SER A 51 -15.96 -19.18 5.12
N LYS A 52 -14.82 -19.36 5.79
CA LYS A 52 -13.71 -18.42 5.75
C LYS A 52 -13.19 -18.19 4.32
N THR A 53 -13.14 -19.25 3.52
CA THR A 53 -12.74 -19.15 2.11
C THR A 53 -13.72 -18.31 1.31
N HIS A 54 -15.03 -18.48 1.54
CA HIS A 54 -16.07 -17.68 0.91
C HIS A 54 -15.95 -16.20 1.34
N LEU A 55 -15.81 -15.93 2.63
CA LEU A 55 -15.60 -14.58 3.13
C LEU A 55 -14.38 -13.90 2.48
N ASN A 56 -13.24 -14.58 2.45
CA ASN A 56 -12.03 -14.04 1.84
C ASN A 56 -12.20 -13.74 0.35
N LYS A 57 -12.82 -14.64 -0.41
CA LYS A 57 -13.12 -14.40 -1.84
C LYS A 57 -14.06 -13.21 -2.03
N TRP A 58 -15.10 -13.13 -1.21
CA TRP A 58 -16.05 -12.04 -1.25
C TRP A 58 -15.40 -10.69 -0.89
N LEU A 59 -14.57 -10.65 0.16
CA LEU A 59 -13.81 -9.46 0.54
C LEU A 59 -12.83 -9.03 -0.58
N SER A 60 -12.09 -9.98 -1.17
CA SER A 60 -11.17 -9.66 -2.28
C SER A 60 -11.92 -9.05 -3.45
N LYS A 61 -13.03 -9.67 -3.89
CA LYS A 61 -13.85 -9.13 -4.98
C LYS A 61 -14.32 -7.71 -4.70
N ASN A 62 -14.84 -7.44 -3.49
CA ASN A 62 -15.28 -6.10 -3.13
C ASN A 62 -14.12 -5.10 -3.03
N CYS A 63 -12.94 -5.52 -2.56
CA CYS A 63 -11.76 -4.68 -2.58
C CYS A 63 -11.36 -4.31 -4.01
N ASP A 64 -11.36 -5.26 -4.93
CA ASP A 64 -11.04 -5.03 -6.34
C ASP A 64 -12.04 -4.06 -6.99
N GLU A 65 -13.33 -4.19 -6.67
CA GLU A 65 -14.37 -3.27 -7.15
C GLU A 65 -14.23 -1.84 -6.58
N ILE A 66 -13.90 -1.71 -5.29
CA ILE A 66 -13.80 -0.40 -4.62
C ILE A 66 -12.51 0.31 -4.97
N TYR A 67 -11.44 -0.44 -5.14
CA TYR A 67 -10.07 0.05 -5.35
C TYR A 67 -9.54 -0.29 -6.74
N TYR A 68 -10.42 -0.29 -7.73
CA TYR A 68 -10.13 -0.71 -9.11
C TYR A 68 -8.99 0.07 -9.77
N ALA A 69 -8.67 1.25 -9.28
CA ALA A 69 -7.61 2.10 -9.81
C ALA A 69 -6.27 1.95 -9.07
N THR A 70 -6.21 1.06 -8.05
CA THR A 70 -4.96 0.79 -7.32
C THR A 70 -3.99 0.04 -8.23
N PRO A 71 -2.77 0.56 -8.46
CA PRO A 71 -1.79 -0.14 -9.29
C PRO A 71 -1.35 -1.45 -8.67
N THR A 72 -1.17 -2.47 -9.50
CA THR A 72 -0.62 -3.76 -9.06
C THR A 72 0.89 -3.66 -8.93
N PHE A 73 1.39 -3.69 -7.69
CA PHE A 73 2.80 -3.54 -7.41
C PHE A 73 3.35 -4.77 -6.67
N ILE A 74 4.24 -5.52 -7.32
CA ILE A 74 4.81 -6.75 -6.79
C ILE A 74 6.25 -6.46 -6.32
N ASN A 75 6.38 -5.97 -5.10
CA ASN A 75 7.67 -5.80 -4.43
C ASN A 75 7.51 -5.99 -2.92
N GLU A 76 8.13 -7.03 -2.37
CA GLU A 76 8.02 -7.36 -0.94
C GLU A 76 8.56 -6.27 -0.01
N LEU A 77 9.52 -5.46 -0.46
CA LEU A 77 10.07 -4.37 0.33
C LEU A 77 9.06 -3.25 0.56
N ILE A 78 8.20 -3.00 -0.43
CA ILE A 78 7.16 -1.96 -0.38
C ILE A 78 5.89 -2.49 0.28
N ASN A 79 5.55 -3.77 0.09
CA ASN A 79 4.31 -4.36 0.60
C ASN A 79 4.29 -4.58 2.12
N LYS A 80 5.38 -4.27 2.82
CA LYS A 80 5.43 -4.33 4.29
C LYS A 80 4.54 -3.26 4.93
N HIS A 81 3.98 -3.58 6.10
CA HIS A 81 3.09 -2.67 6.83
C HIS A 81 3.77 -1.35 7.23
N LYS A 82 5.07 -1.38 7.54
CA LYS A 82 5.89 -0.19 7.84
C LYS A 82 7.12 -0.19 6.94
N ALA A 83 7.45 0.97 6.39
CA ALA A 83 8.70 1.17 5.68
C ALA A 83 9.87 0.94 6.64
N SER A 84 10.85 0.15 6.22
CA SER A 84 12.11 -0.03 6.96
C SER A 84 13.08 1.13 6.68
N SER A 85 14.07 1.32 7.54
CA SER A 85 15.16 2.29 7.29
C SER A 85 15.90 1.99 5.97
N VAL A 86 16.08 0.71 5.66
CA VAL A 86 16.66 0.27 4.38
C VAL A 86 15.81 0.75 3.19
N MET A 87 14.49 0.64 3.30
CA MET A 87 13.58 1.09 2.25
C MET A 87 13.59 2.61 2.07
N SER A 88 13.66 3.35 3.18
CA SER A 88 13.76 4.82 3.14
C SER A 88 15.05 5.28 2.47
N LEU A 89 16.17 4.61 2.76
CA LEU A 89 17.45 4.90 2.11
C LEU A 89 17.42 4.51 0.62
N ALA A 90 16.91 3.33 0.29
CA ALA A 90 16.77 2.87 -1.09
C ALA A 90 15.93 3.83 -1.95
N ARG A 91 14.88 4.43 -1.39
CA ARG A 91 14.08 5.46 -2.06
C ARG A 91 14.91 6.70 -2.36
N ILE A 92 15.68 7.20 -1.40
CA ILE A 92 16.54 8.37 -1.59
C ILE A 92 17.59 8.07 -2.66
N ASN A 93 18.27 6.94 -2.57
CA ASN A 93 19.27 6.54 -3.55
C ASN A 93 18.67 6.41 -4.96
N LEU A 94 17.49 5.79 -5.11
CA LEU A 94 16.81 5.70 -6.39
C LEU A 94 16.49 7.09 -6.98
N LEU A 95 16.01 8.03 -6.16
CA LEU A 95 15.75 9.40 -6.61
C LEU A 95 17.04 10.12 -7.03
N THR A 96 18.16 9.90 -6.34
CA THR A 96 19.48 10.43 -6.72
C THR A 96 19.91 9.87 -8.07
N HIS A 97 19.80 8.55 -8.27
CA HIS A 97 20.10 7.93 -9.56
C HIS A 97 19.22 8.44 -10.70
N LEU A 98 17.93 8.67 -10.42
CA LEU A 98 17.02 9.28 -11.40
C LEU A 98 17.41 10.70 -11.80
N LEU A 99 17.96 11.48 -10.87
CA LEU A 99 18.42 12.86 -11.18
C LEU A 99 19.76 12.87 -11.95
N GLU A 100 20.66 11.95 -11.63
CA GLU A 100 22.02 11.97 -12.17
C GLU A 100 22.18 11.11 -13.43
N TYR A 101 21.43 10.01 -13.54
CA TYR A 101 21.61 8.97 -14.57
C TYR A 101 20.33 8.61 -15.33
N SER A 102 19.36 9.54 -15.44
CA SER A 102 18.06 9.26 -16.10
C SER A 102 18.20 8.80 -17.54
N SER A 103 19.25 9.24 -18.24
CA SER A 103 19.52 8.89 -19.65
C SER A 103 20.19 7.52 -19.81
N ASP A 104 20.65 6.91 -18.74
CA ASP A 104 21.36 5.62 -18.79
C ASP A 104 20.38 4.45 -18.73
N SER A 105 20.60 3.44 -19.54
CA SER A 105 19.74 2.25 -19.64
C SER A 105 19.49 1.56 -18.31
N ASN A 106 20.39 1.67 -17.35
CA ASN A 106 20.36 1.01 -16.06
C ASN A 106 20.47 1.99 -14.88
N LEU A 107 20.14 3.28 -15.11
CA LEU A 107 20.26 4.37 -14.13
C LEU A 107 21.63 4.40 -13.40
N GLY A 108 22.74 4.11 -14.12
CA GLY A 108 24.06 4.07 -13.53
C GLY A 108 24.33 2.90 -12.56
N PHE A 109 23.39 1.96 -12.39
CA PHE A 109 23.59 0.80 -11.52
C PHE A 109 24.55 -0.22 -12.14
N GLU A 110 25.50 -0.73 -11.35
CA GLU A 110 26.36 -1.84 -11.75
C GLU A 110 25.54 -3.10 -12.08
N GLN A 111 25.90 -3.81 -13.13
CA GLN A 111 25.17 -5.03 -13.56
C GLN A 111 25.23 -6.15 -12.51
N SER A 112 26.39 -6.32 -11.87
CA SER A 112 26.67 -7.43 -10.95
C SER A 112 26.10 -7.26 -9.55
N LYS A 113 25.71 -6.03 -9.15
CA LYS A 113 25.20 -5.73 -7.81
C LYS A 113 23.70 -5.51 -7.84
N PHE A 114 23.00 -5.97 -6.81
CA PHE A 114 21.54 -5.82 -6.66
C PHE A 114 21.18 -5.18 -5.32
N PRO A 115 21.56 -3.91 -5.11
CA PRO A 115 21.14 -3.19 -3.93
C PRO A 115 19.61 -2.94 -3.93
N PRO A 116 18.99 -2.64 -2.79
CA PRO A 116 17.54 -2.43 -2.68
C PRO A 116 16.98 -1.40 -3.66
N GLU A 117 17.68 -0.29 -3.89
CA GLU A 117 17.31 0.76 -4.85
C GLU A 117 17.27 0.27 -6.29
N LYS A 118 18.20 -0.60 -6.70
CA LYS A 118 18.16 -1.23 -8.02
C LYS A 118 16.96 -2.17 -8.15
N THR A 119 16.62 -2.89 -7.09
CA THR A 119 15.42 -3.74 -7.06
C THR A 119 14.15 -2.90 -7.23
N LEU A 120 14.08 -1.72 -6.59
CA LEU A 120 13.00 -0.75 -6.80
C LEU A 120 12.94 -0.27 -8.24
N PHE A 121 14.07 0.12 -8.82
CA PHE A 121 14.15 0.51 -10.23
C PHE A 121 13.59 -0.56 -11.15
N LEU A 122 14.07 -1.81 -11.00
CA LEU A 122 13.68 -2.92 -11.86
C LEU A 122 12.19 -3.27 -11.75
N THR A 123 11.64 -3.24 -10.53
CA THR A 123 10.26 -3.66 -10.28
C THR A 123 9.24 -2.55 -10.48
N LEU A 124 9.62 -1.27 -10.31
CA LEU A 124 8.73 -0.15 -10.46
C LEU A 124 8.90 0.51 -11.84
N LEU A 125 10.09 0.97 -12.18
CA LEU A 125 10.27 1.82 -13.36
C LEU A 125 10.51 1.01 -14.64
N ARG A 126 11.31 -0.04 -14.56
CA ARG A 126 11.63 -0.84 -15.75
C ARG A 126 10.52 -1.82 -16.12
N LYS A 127 9.94 -2.50 -15.14
CA LYS A 127 8.87 -3.47 -15.38
C LYS A 127 7.60 -2.82 -15.93
N THR A 128 7.27 -1.62 -15.48
CA THR A 128 6.12 -0.84 -15.98
C THR A 128 6.42 -0.07 -17.25
N GLU A 129 7.67 -0.13 -17.72
CA GLU A 129 8.20 0.64 -18.85
C GLU A 129 8.08 2.17 -18.69
N ILE A 130 8.01 2.66 -17.45
CA ILE A 130 8.12 4.09 -17.16
C ILE A 130 9.49 4.61 -17.60
N HIS A 131 10.57 3.87 -17.28
CA HIS A 131 11.91 4.17 -17.75
C HIS A 131 12.24 3.26 -18.93
N ARG A 132 12.28 3.81 -20.13
CA ARG A 132 12.55 3.07 -21.38
C ARG A 132 13.27 3.92 -22.40
N GLU A 133 13.82 3.25 -23.39
CA GLU A 133 14.44 3.90 -24.53
C GLU A 133 13.40 4.58 -25.42
N HIS A 134 13.65 5.82 -25.78
CA HIS A 134 12.85 6.63 -26.70
C HIS A 134 13.77 7.54 -27.48
N LEU A 135 13.70 7.51 -28.82
CA LEU A 135 14.50 8.31 -29.74
C LEU A 135 16.02 8.21 -29.51
N GLY A 136 16.52 7.06 -29.07
CA GLY A 136 17.95 6.82 -28.84
C GLY A 136 18.49 7.26 -27.48
N SER A 137 17.62 7.69 -26.57
CA SER A 137 17.93 8.01 -25.16
C SER A 137 16.94 7.33 -24.24
N TYR A 138 17.33 7.11 -22.96
CA TYR A 138 16.41 6.62 -21.94
C TYR A 138 15.68 7.80 -21.29
N GLU A 139 14.38 7.67 -21.12
CA GLU A 139 13.51 8.72 -20.60
C GLU A 139 12.44 8.13 -19.68
N LEU A 140 11.86 9.01 -18.84
CA LEU A 140 10.68 8.69 -18.03
C LEU A 140 9.43 9.03 -18.85
N LEU A 141 8.63 8.03 -19.16
CA LEU A 141 7.45 8.14 -20.01
C LEU A 141 6.24 7.50 -19.33
N GLU A 142 5.06 7.76 -19.90
CA GLU A 142 3.82 7.12 -19.41
C GLU A 142 3.98 5.60 -19.34
N PRO A 143 3.52 4.97 -18.24
CA PRO A 143 3.63 3.51 -18.06
C PRO A 143 2.85 2.76 -19.13
N LYS A 144 3.41 1.65 -19.63
CA LYS A 144 2.68 0.72 -20.48
C LYS A 144 1.85 -0.29 -19.68
N ASP A 145 2.14 -0.46 -18.41
CA ASP A 145 1.32 -1.25 -17.51
C ASP A 145 0.02 -0.49 -17.20
N SER A 146 -1.09 -1.01 -17.72
CA SER A 146 -2.41 -0.38 -17.60
C SER A 146 -2.86 -0.19 -16.14
N SER A 147 -2.35 -1.00 -15.19
CA SER A 147 -2.67 -0.83 -13.77
C SER A 147 -2.15 0.49 -13.20
N PHE A 148 -1.12 1.08 -13.81
CA PHE A 148 -0.54 2.36 -13.41
C PHE A 148 -1.16 3.58 -14.10
N SER A 149 -1.98 3.40 -15.13
CA SER A 149 -2.52 4.51 -15.93
C SER A 149 -3.33 5.51 -15.08
N ASN A 150 -4.16 5.02 -14.16
CA ASN A 150 -4.94 5.91 -13.29
C ASN A 150 -4.06 6.70 -12.32
N LEU A 151 -3.02 6.06 -11.79
CA LEU A 151 -2.04 6.73 -10.93
C LEU A 151 -1.29 7.81 -11.70
N TRP A 152 -0.78 7.46 -12.89
CA TRP A 152 -0.05 8.38 -13.75
C TRP A 152 -0.89 9.60 -14.09
N LYS A 153 -2.11 9.36 -14.60
CA LYS A 153 -3.04 10.43 -14.95
C LYS A 153 -3.38 11.34 -13.77
N THR A 154 -3.60 10.76 -12.57
CA THR A 154 -3.87 11.56 -11.37
C THR A 154 -2.70 12.47 -11.01
N CYS A 155 -1.45 11.99 -11.17
CA CYS A 155 -0.26 12.81 -10.95
C CYS A 155 -0.10 13.89 -12.03
N GLU A 156 -0.35 13.55 -13.29
CA GLU A 156 -0.28 14.47 -14.42
C GLU A 156 -1.32 15.60 -14.31
N ASP A 157 -2.58 15.27 -14.07
CA ASP A 157 -3.66 16.23 -13.84
C ASP A 157 -3.35 17.17 -12.67
N PHE A 158 -2.73 16.64 -11.61
CA PHE A 158 -2.30 17.46 -10.48
C PHE A 158 -1.19 18.44 -10.87
N LEU A 159 -0.20 17.99 -11.64
CA LEU A 159 0.91 18.84 -12.12
C LEU A 159 0.42 19.90 -13.09
N GLU A 160 -0.45 19.54 -14.02
CA GLU A 160 -1.04 20.50 -14.97
C GLU A 160 -1.84 21.59 -14.23
N GLY A 161 -2.70 21.21 -13.28
CA GLY A 161 -3.43 22.16 -12.44
C GLY A 161 -2.54 23.04 -11.57
N SER A 162 -1.29 22.61 -11.30
CA SER A 162 -0.31 23.40 -10.55
C SER A 162 0.34 24.51 -11.37
N LYS A 163 0.24 24.46 -12.71
CA LYS A 163 0.71 25.53 -13.61
C LYS A 163 -0.15 26.80 -13.49
N GLU A 164 -1.45 26.63 -13.28
CA GLU A 164 -2.38 27.76 -13.13
C GLU A 164 -2.33 28.36 -11.72
N LYS A 165 -2.24 27.51 -10.70
CA LYS A 165 -2.21 27.92 -9.30
C LYS A 165 -1.28 27.02 -8.49
N PRO A 166 -0.34 27.58 -7.69
CA PRO A 166 0.51 26.79 -6.81
C PRO A 166 -0.30 25.87 -5.89
N ARG A 167 0.02 24.59 -5.87
CA ARG A 167 -0.64 23.56 -5.07
C ARG A 167 0.34 22.93 -4.09
N LYS A 168 -0.16 22.47 -2.95
CA LYS A 168 0.68 21.79 -1.95
C LYS A 168 0.82 20.32 -2.30
N LEU A 169 2.03 19.76 -2.19
CA LEU A 169 2.27 18.32 -2.38
C LEU A 169 1.38 17.43 -1.47
N GLY A 170 1.01 17.95 -0.28
CA GLY A 170 0.07 17.27 0.61
C GLY A 170 -1.30 17.03 -0.01
N GLU A 171 -1.76 17.85 -0.96
CA GLU A 171 -3.00 17.63 -1.70
C GLU A 171 -2.88 16.40 -2.61
N LEU A 172 -1.77 16.27 -3.34
CA LEU A 172 -1.50 15.08 -4.15
C LEU A 172 -1.45 13.82 -3.29
N ILE A 173 -0.73 13.86 -2.16
CA ILE A 173 -0.67 12.73 -1.24
C ILE A 173 -2.06 12.32 -0.75
N ASN A 174 -2.94 13.28 -0.46
CA ASN A 174 -4.32 13.00 -0.04
C ASN A 174 -5.16 12.40 -1.18
N LEU A 175 -5.01 12.88 -2.41
CA LEU A 175 -5.64 12.29 -3.59
C LEU A 175 -5.23 10.84 -3.77
N LEU A 176 -3.93 10.56 -3.70
CA LEU A 176 -3.38 9.21 -3.86
C LEU A 176 -3.80 8.25 -2.72
N LYS A 177 -4.00 8.77 -1.50
CA LYS A 177 -4.52 8.00 -0.35
C LYS A 177 -6.02 7.75 -0.41
N SER A 178 -6.76 8.51 -1.20
CA SER A 178 -8.21 8.42 -1.32
C SER A 178 -8.63 7.30 -2.29
N ARG A 179 -9.90 6.91 -2.24
CA ARG A 179 -10.50 6.05 -3.27
C ARG A 179 -10.47 6.79 -4.61
N PRO A 180 -10.30 6.09 -5.72
CA PRO A 180 -10.18 4.63 -5.89
C PRO A 180 -8.74 4.09 -5.82
N LEU A 181 -7.72 4.94 -5.65
CA LEU A 181 -6.30 4.56 -5.64
C LEU A 181 -5.86 3.92 -4.33
N LYS A 182 -6.16 4.56 -3.20
CA LYS A 182 -5.86 4.07 -1.85
C LYS A 182 -4.40 3.68 -1.62
N LEU A 183 -3.47 4.46 -2.18
CA LEU A 183 -2.05 4.20 -2.00
C LEU A 183 -1.59 4.47 -0.58
N LYS A 184 -0.66 3.66 -0.13
CA LYS A 184 -0.01 3.80 1.17
C LYS A 184 1.16 4.80 1.04
N GLN A 185 1.32 5.65 2.02
CA GLN A 185 2.51 6.48 2.12
C GLN A 185 3.67 5.60 2.63
N GLY A 186 4.68 5.40 1.80
CA GLY A 186 5.90 4.67 2.12
C GLY A 186 6.99 5.59 2.68
#